data_b197fa845e0ce0bd290d1680be159a6c
#
_entry.id   b197fa845e0ce0bd290d1680be159a6c
#
_cell.length_a   1.000
_cell.length_b   1.000
_cell.length_c   1.000
_cell.angle_alpha   90.00
_cell.angle_beta   90.00
_cell.angle_gamma   90.00
#
_symmetry.space_group_name_H-M   'P 1'
#
loop_
_entity.id
_entity.type
_entity.pdbx_description
1 polymer ?
#
loop_
_entity_poly.entity_id
_entity_poly.type
_entity_poly.pdbx_seq_one_letter_code
_entity_poly.pdbx_strand_id
1 'polypeptide(L)'
;MSPVRPARGPSDILLVEDIRFYGHHGVTPAQQEVGAWFSVNVELALDLTPAALSDDLDAGVDYGQVVRRVVEVGTGERVHLIERLAGLLCEALLREHPAREVTVTVRKVTAPLDGVAAVPGVRMTRSR
;
A
#
# COMPACT_ATOMS: atom_id res chain seq x y z
N MET A 1 12.31 -36.30 3.82
CA MET A 1 12.03 -35.22 2.90
C MET A 1 12.59 -33.91 3.44
N SER A 2 13.41 -33.23 2.65
CA SER A 2 14.02 -31.98 3.11
C SER A 2 13.00 -30.85 3.09
N PRO A 3 13.04 -29.94 4.07
CA PRO A 3 12.15 -28.78 4.06
C PRO A 3 12.47 -27.89 2.85
N VAL A 4 11.43 -27.21 2.36
CA VAL A 4 11.57 -26.20 1.32
C VAL A 4 12.32 -25.02 1.90
N ARG A 5 13.28 -24.49 1.15
CA ARG A 5 14.10 -23.36 1.58
C ARG A 5 13.72 -22.11 0.80
N PRO A 6 13.85 -20.92 1.40
CA PRO A 6 13.67 -19.68 0.66
C PRO A 6 14.74 -19.56 -0.42
N ALA A 7 14.44 -18.82 -1.46
CA ALA A 7 15.41 -18.48 -2.49
C ALA A 7 16.54 -17.65 -1.88
N ARG A 8 17.67 -17.57 -2.58
CA ARG A 8 18.78 -16.73 -2.14
C ARG A 8 18.36 -15.28 -2.07
N GLY A 9 18.61 -14.71 -0.92
CA GLY A 9 18.16 -13.38 -0.61
C GLY A 9 16.66 -13.36 -0.32
N PRO A 10 16.19 -12.29 0.26
CA PRO A 10 14.78 -12.14 0.61
C PRO A 10 13.97 -11.86 -0.65
N SER A 11 13.19 -12.85 -1.07
CA SER A 11 12.41 -12.83 -2.29
C SER A 11 10.91 -12.93 -2.06
N ASP A 12 10.49 -13.12 -0.79
CA ASP A 12 9.07 -13.26 -0.50
C ASP A 12 8.42 -11.88 -0.37
N ILE A 13 7.22 -11.79 -0.90
CA ILE A 13 6.46 -10.53 -0.87
C ILE A 13 5.02 -10.85 -0.46
N LEU A 14 4.55 -10.17 0.58
CA LEU A 14 3.13 -10.17 0.92
C LEU A 14 2.44 -9.11 0.07
N LEU A 15 1.40 -9.50 -0.65
CA LEU A 15 0.63 -8.62 -1.52
C LEU A 15 -0.74 -8.34 -0.90
N VAL A 16 -1.10 -7.07 -0.81
CA VAL A 16 -2.47 -6.65 -0.53
C VAL A 16 -2.85 -5.67 -1.63
N GLU A 17 -3.78 -6.08 -2.48
CA GLU A 17 -4.07 -5.34 -3.70
C GLU A 17 -5.47 -4.74 -3.69
N ASP A 18 -5.61 -3.64 -4.41
CA ASP A 18 -6.88 -2.96 -4.67
C ASP A 18 -7.62 -2.58 -3.39
N ILE A 19 -6.91 -1.99 -2.44
CA ILE A 19 -7.52 -1.41 -1.24
C ILE A 19 -8.18 -0.11 -1.68
N ARG A 20 -9.49 -0.04 -1.64
CA ARG A 20 -10.25 1.11 -2.12
C ARG A 20 -10.78 1.96 -0.98
N PHE A 21 -10.69 3.26 -1.12
CA PHE A 21 -11.29 4.22 -0.21
C PHE A 21 -11.65 5.49 -0.97
N TYR A 22 -12.59 6.25 -0.41
CA TYR A 22 -12.94 7.57 -0.94
C TYR A 22 -12.17 8.60 -0.16
N GLY A 23 -11.39 9.42 -0.85
CA GLY A 23 -10.54 10.43 -0.24
C GLY A 23 -10.72 11.79 -0.90
N HIS A 24 -10.28 12.83 -0.19
CA HIS A 24 -10.42 14.23 -0.64
C HIS A 24 -9.07 14.85 -0.96
N HIS A 25 -8.20 14.07 -1.58
CA HIS A 25 -6.87 14.52 -1.99
C HIS A 25 -6.94 15.11 -3.40
N GLY A 26 -6.25 16.21 -3.60
CA GLY A 26 -6.22 16.84 -4.91
C GLY A 26 -5.51 18.18 -4.89
N VAL A 27 -5.15 18.65 -6.08
CA VAL A 27 -4.40 19.90 -6.27
C VAL A 27 -5.31 21.12 -6.14
N THR A 28 -6.53 21.03 -6.64
CA THR A 28 -7.48 22.16 -6.63
C THR A 28 -8.46 22.06 -5.48
N PRO A 29 -9.00 23.21 -5.00
CA PRO A 29 -10.05 23.17 -3.97
C PRO A 29 -11.27 22.36 -4.40
N ALA A 30 -11.66 22.43 -5.67
CA ALA A 30 -12.79 21.67 -6.20
C ALA A 30 -12.54 20.15 -6.11
N GLN A 31 -11.34 19.69 -6.43
CA GLN A 31 -10.97 18.28 -6.30
C GLN A 31 -11.01 17.83 -4.85
N GLN A 32 -10.55 18.66 -3.92
CA GLN A 32 -10.57 18.35 -2.50
C GLN A 32 -12.00 18.31 -1.94
N GLU A 33 -12.88 19.18 -2.42
CA GLU A 33 -14.27 19.21 -2.00
C GLU A 33 -15.04 17.98 -2.51
N VAL A 34 -14.91 17.67 -3.78
CA VAL A 34 -15.63 16.55 -4.42
C VAL A 34 -15.08 15.20 -3.99
N GLY A 35 -13.77 15.09 -3.89
CA GLY A 35 -13.11 13.82 -3.58
C GLY A 35 -13.09 12.87 -4.77
N ALA A 36 -12.54 11.70 -4.53
CA ALA A 36 -12.42 10.64 -5.56
C ALA A 36 -12.20 9.28 -4.91
N TRP A 37 -12.41 8.22 -5.68
CA TRP A 37 -12.00 6.88 -5.31
C TRP A 37 -10.51 6.71 -5.58
N PHE A 38 -9.85 6.11 -4.60
CA PHE A 38 -8.44 5.71 -4.69
C PHE A 38 -8.35 4.20 -4.57
N SER A 39 -7.34 3.63 -5.22
CA SER A 39 -6.98 2.22 -5.09
C SER A 39 -5.51 2.14 -4.71
N VAL A 40 -5.20 1.35 -3.69
CA VAL A 40 -3.85 1.19 -3.19
C VAL A 40 -3.45 -0.28 -3.23
N ASN A 41 -2.29 -0.56 -3.81
CA ASN A 41 -1.64 -1.86 -3.72
C ASN A 41 -0.44 -1.73 -2.79
N VAL A 42 -0.26 -2.73 -1.93
CA VAL A 42 0.86 -2.80 -1.00
C VAL A 42 1.64 -4.08 -1.27
N GLU A 43 2.96 -3.95 -1.32
CA GLU A 43 3.90 -5.07 -1.39
C GLU A 43 4.87 -4.94 -0.23
N LEU A 44 4.85 -5.91 0.67
CA LEU A 44 5.77 -5.97 1.81
C LEU A 44 6.80 -7.07 1.54
N ALA A 45 8.06 -6.69 1.44
CA ALA A 45 9.15 -7.62 1.22
C ALA A 45 9.68 -8.13 2.56
N LEU A 46 9.45 -9.40 2.85
CA LEU A 46 9.86 -10.03 4.09
C LEU A 46 9.97 -11.54 3.88
N ASP A 47 10.59 -12.21 4.85
CA ASP A 47 10.69 -13.66 4.83
C ASP A 47 9.39 -14.28 5.33
N LEU A 48 8.67 -14.96 4.46
CA LEU A 48 7.41 -15.63 4.80
C LEU A 48 7.60 -17.11 5.14
N THR A 49 8.84 -17.60 5.18
CA THR A 49 9.14 -18.99 5.47
C THR A 49 8.61 -19.46 6.82
N PRO A 50 8.79 -18.71 7.93
CA PRO A 50 8.26 -19.14 9.23
C PRO A 50 6.74 -19.40 9.20
N ALA A 51 5.98 -18.50 8.63
CA ALA A 51 4.54 -18.66 8.52
C ALA A 51 4.15 -19.81 7.58
N ALA A 52 4.88 -19.95 6.47
CA ALA A 52 4.62 -21.00 5.50
C ALA A 52 4.86 -22.41 6.06
N LEU A 53 5.80 -22.55 7.00
CA LEU A 53 6.12 -23.85 7.60
C LEU A 53 5.27 -24.16 8.82
N SER A 54 4.89 -23.17 9.63
CA SER A 54 4.26 -23.40 10.93
C SER A 54 2.73 -23.26 10.91
N ASP A 55 2.17 -22.53 9.96
CA ASP A 55 0.76 -22.14 9.97
C ASP A 55 0.36 -21.38 11.24
N ASP A 56 1.32 -20.71 11.86
CA ASP A 56 1.12 -19.92 13.07
C ASP A 56 0.83 -18.47 12.71
N LEU A 57 -0.31 -17.95 13.19
CA LEU A 57 -0.71 -16.56 12.95
C LEU A 57 0.35 -15.56 13.44
N ASP A 58 1.03 -15.87 14.55
CA ASP A 58 2.03 -14.98 15.12
C ASP A 58 3.32 -14.92 14.29
N ALA A 59 3.53 -15.90 13.42
CA ALA A 59 4.69 -15.92 12.54
C ALA A 59 4.47 -15.15 11.23
N GLY A 60 3.23 -14.72 10.98
CA GLY A 60 2.84 -14.00 9.76
C GLY A 60 2.54 -12.53 10.01
N VAL A 61 2.17 -11.85 8.94
CA VAL A 61 1.66 -10.49 9.00
C VAL A 61 0.14 -10.53 8.91
N ASP A 62 -0.52 -9.81 9.81
CA ASP A 62 -1.97 -9.62 9.72
C ASP A 62 -2.27 -8.60 8.62
N TYR A 63 -2.63 -9.07 7.44
CA TYR A 63 -2.95 -8.19 6.31
C TYR A 63 -4.20 -7.33 6.56
N GLY A 64 -5.06 -7.73 7.50
CA GLY A 64 -6.18 -6.88 7.93
C GLY A 64 -5.69 -5.58 8.57
N GLN A 65 -4.57 -5.61 9.30
CA GLN A 65 -3.95 -4.40 9.83
C GLN A 65 -3.39 -3.51 8.73
N VAL A 66 -2.83 -4.11 7.68
CA VAL A 66 -2.36 -3.37 6.50
C VAL A 66 -3.52 -2.62 5.86
N VAL A 67 -4.63 -3.31 5.63
CA VAL A 67 -5.83 -2.70 5.05
C VAL A 67 -6.34 -1.54 5.90
N ARG A 68 -6.49 -1.77 7.22
CA ARG A 68 -6.99 -0.74 8.13
C ARG A 68 -6.08 0.50 8.14
N ARG A 69 -4.77 0.30 8.17
CA ARG A 69 -3.84 1.42 8.18
C ARG A 69 -3.88 2.22 6.88
N VAL A 70 -3.96 1.53 5.74
CA VAL A 70 -4.08 2.22 4.45
C VAL A 70 -5.35 3.08 4.39
N VAL A 71 -6.47 2.54 4.85
CA VAL A 71 -7.74 3.28 4.88
C VAL A 71 -7.66 4.46 5.84
N GLU A 72 -7.08 4.28 7.04
CA GLU A 72 -6.90 5.37 7.99
C GLU A 72 -6.08 6.53 7.43
N VAL A 73 -4.94 6.21 6.80
CA VAL A 73 -4.09 7.25 6.19
C VAL A 73 -4.82 7.89 5.01
N GLY A 74 -5.45 7.07 4.17
CA GLY A 74 -6.11 7.53 2.96
C GLY A 74 -7.34 8.39 3.22
N THR A 75 -8.05 8.17 4.33
CA THR A 75 -9.24 8.94 4.71
C THR A 75 -8.96 9.99 5.79
N GLY A 76 -7.71 10.12 6.19
CA GLY A 76 -7.29 11.08 7.21
C GLY A 76 -7.03 12.46 6.62
N GLU A 77 -5.85 12.99 6.92
CA GLU A 77 -5.47 14.33 6.49
C GLU A 77 -5.41 14.44 4.95
N ARG A 78 -5.95 15.55 4.42
CA ARG A 78 -5.92 15.82 2.99
C ARG A 78 -4.52 16.18 2.54
N VAL A 79 -4.13 15.66 1.37
CA VAL A 79 -2.88 16.01 0.71
C VAL A 79 -3.17 16.51 -0.70
N HIS A 80 -2.22 17.26 -1.27
CA HIS A 80 -2.35 17.77 -2.64
C HIS A 80 -1.91 16.72 -3.67
N LEU A 81 -0.89 15.95 -3.34
CA LEU A 81 -0.22 15.06 -4.29
C LEU A 81 -0.38 13.60 -3.87
N ILE A 82 -0.67 12.72 -4.82
CA ILE A 82 -0.70 11.27 -4.55
C ILE A 82 0.69 10.75 -4.16
N GLU A 83 1.77 11.42 -4.57
CA GLU A 83 3.14 11.13 -4.13
C GLU A 83 3.28 11.30 -2.62
N ARG A 84 2.68 12.35 -2.07
CA ARG A 84 2.68 12.57 -0.61
C ARG A 84 1.91 11.47 0.10
N LEU A 85 0.76 11.09 -0.44
CA LEU A 85 -0.04 10.00 0.11
C LEU A 85 0.76 8.69 0.11
N ALA A 86 1.41 8.36 -1.01
CA ALA A 86 2.25 7.17 -1.11
C ALA A 86 3.40 7.20 -0.09
N GLY A 87 4.04 8.35 0.09
CA GLY A 87 5.11 8.51 1.07
C GLY A 87 4.64 8.27 2.51
N LEU A 88 3.48 8.82 2.86
CA LEU A 88 2.88 8.60 4.18
C LEU A 88 2.54 7.13 4.42
N LEU A 89 2.02 6.46 3.39
CA LEU A 89 1.71 5.03 3.47
C LEU A 89 2.98 4.18 3.65
N CYS A 90 4.02 4.46 2.88
CA CYS A 90 5.30 3.76 3.02
C CYS A 90 5.86 3.93 4.44
N GLU A 91 5.86 5.14 4.96
CA GLU A 91 6.37 5.44 6.29
C GLU A 91 5.60 4.68 7.38
N ALA A 92 4.27 4.72 7.33
CA ALA A 92 3.43 4.04 8.31
C ALA A 92 3.62 2.53 8.27
N LEU A 93 3.65 1.94 7.07
CA LEU A 93 3.77 0.50 6.91
C LEU A 93 5.15 -0.02 7.32
N LEU A 94 6.22 0.70 7.03
CA LEU A 94 7.56 0.34 7.50
C LEU A 94 7.69 0.41 9.01
N ARG A 95 7.02 1.38 9.63
CA ARG A 95 7.05 1.53 11.09
C ARG A 95 6.36 0.37 11.79
N GLU A 96 5.29 -0.15 11.21
CA GLU A 96 4.41 -1.10 11.88
C GLU A 96 4.67 -2.56 11.53
N HIS A 97 5.37 -2.82 10.43
CA HIS A 97 5.57 -4.19 9.95
C HIS A 97 7.06 -4.49 9.76
N PRO A 98 7.47 -5.76 9.96
CA PRO A 98 8.89 -6.13 9.89
C PRO A 98 9.39 -6.31 8.46
N ALA A 99 8.84 -5.59 7.51
CA ALA A 99 9.32 -5.62 6.15
C ALA A 99 10.61 -4.83 6.00
N ARG A 100 11.54 -5.34 5.21
CA ARG A 100 12.77 -4.61 4.87
C ARG A 100 12.50 -3.54 3.84
N GLU A 101 11.46 -3.72 3.05
CA GLU A 101 11.10 -2.83 1.96
C GLU A 101 9.60 -2.86 1.75
N VAL A 102 9.02 -1.72 1.46
CA VAL A 102 7.61 -1.60 1.09
C VAL A 102 7.50 -0.91 -0.27
N THR A 103 6.63 -1.44 -1.12
CA THR A 103 6.24 -0.79 -2.36
C THR A 103 4.75 -0.50 -2.30
N VAL A 104 4.39 0.75 -2.51
CA VAL A 104 3.00 1.22 -2.50
C VAL A 104 2.68 1.77 -3.88
N THR A 105 1.58 1.31 -4.47
CA THR A 105 1.05 1.87 -5.70
C THR A 105 -0.28 2.54 -5.37
N VAL A 106 -0.36 3.85 -5.60
CA VAL A 106 -1.57 4.64 -5.37
C VAL A 106 -2.13 5.07 -6.71
N ARG A 107 -3.41 4.79 -6.95
CA ARG A 107 -4.13 5.21 -8.16
C ARG A 107 -5.35 6.02 -7.78
N LYS A 108 -5.60 7.08 -8.52
CA LYS A 108 -6.83 7.86 -8.43
C LYS A 108 -7.77 7.35 -9.52
N VAL A 109 -8.72 6.49 -9.12
CA VAL A 109 -9.55 5.74 -10.09
C VAL A 109 -10.69 6.54 -10.69
N THR A 110 -11.03 7.70 -10.12
CA THR A 110 -12.06 8.60 -10.65
C THR A 110 -11.46 9.98 -10.90
N ALA A 111 -10.58 10.09 -11.88
CA ALA A 111 -9.92 11.35 -12.23
C ALA A 111 -10.21 11.69 -13.69
N PRO A 112 -11.32 12.40 -14.01
CA PRO A 112 -11.53 12.89 -15.35
C PRO A 112 -10.52 14.00 -15.67
N LEU A 113 -9.91 13.92 -16.85
CA LEU A 113 -8.93 14.90 -17.33
C LEU A 113 -9.39 15.41 -18.69
N ASP A 114 -10.05 16.57 -18.71
CA ASP A 114 -10.45 17.28 -19.93
C ASP A 114 -11.18 16.40 -20.94
N GLY A 115 -12.13 15.60 -20.48
CA GLY A 115 -12.91 14.71 -21.33
C GLY A 115 -12.20 13.43 -21.74
N VAL A 116 -10.99 13.21 -21.26
CA VAL A 116 -10.22 11.98 -21.50
C VAL A 116 -10.21 11.16 -20.23
N ALA A 117 -10.57 9.87 -20.34
CA ALA A 117 -10.51 8.95 -19.22
C ALA A 117 -9.06 8.48 -19.01
N ALA A 118 -8.55 8.69 -17.81
CA ALA A 118 -7.23 8.22 -17.43
C ALA A 118 -7.20 7.89 -15.93
N VAL A 119 -6.33 6.98 -15.53
CA VAL A 119 -6.11 6.62 -14.13
C VAL A 119 -4.67 6.98 -13.79
N PRO A 120 -4.43 8.17 -13.23
CA PRO A 120 -3.09 8.53 -12.78
C PRO A 120 -2.73 7.72 -11.54
N GLY A 121 -1.44 7.45 -11.39
CA GLY A 121 -0.95 6.70 -10.24
C GLY A 121 0.54 6.93 -10.03
N VAL A 122 1.01 6.51 -8.87
CA VAL A 122 2.42 6.53 -8.50
C VAL A 122 2.77 5.22 -7.81
N ARG A 123 3.94 4.70 -8.12
CA ARG A 123 4.52 3.55 -7.40
C ARG A 123 5.78 4.03 -6.70
N MET A 124 5.84 3.78 -5.41
CA MET A 124 6.93 4.25 -4.56
C MET A 124 7.47 3.09 -3.73
N THR A 125 8.79 2.92 -3.72
CA THR A 125 9.45 1.91 -2.91
C THR A 125 10.34 2.59 -1.88
N ARG A 126 10.24 2.16 -0.63
CA ARG A 126 11.08 2.66 0.48
C ARG A 126 11.58 1.48 1.29
N SER A 127 12.79 1.63 1.80
CA SER A 127 13.43 0.62 2.65
C SER A 127 13.90 1.25 3.97
N ARG A 128 14.21 0.36 4.91
CA ARG A 128 14.79 0.77 6.20
C ARG A 128 16.19 1.30 6.06
#